data_9079cbb07b2c9f1b295584998681812f
#
_entry.id   9079cbb07b2c9f1b295584998681812f
#
_cell.length_a   1.000
_cell.length_b   1.000
_cell.length_c   1.000
_cell.angle_alpha   90.00
_cell.angle_beta   90.00
_cell.angle_gamma   90.00
#
_symmetry.space_group_name_H-M   'P 1'
#
loop_
_entity.id
_entity.type
_entity.pdbx_description
1 polymer ?
#
loop_
_entity_poly.entity_id
_entity_poly.type
_entity_poly.pdbx_seq_one_letter_code
_entity_poly.pdbx_strand_id
1 'polypeptide(L)'
;EDLKAWELRCMEVYAAMVDNMDQGIGRLVQALKANGQLDNTLILYFQDNGGCAENRGRKPTAKPAEGVVPMGKDELQTLMVPERSRAGYPVLTGVNVMPGPSETYIAYGRNWANVSNTPFREYKATNHEGGIATPLIAHWPEGIRTKNGLRDQVGHLIDVMATCVDLSGAD
;
A
#
# COMPACT_ATOMS: atom_id res chain seq x y z
N GLU A 1 11.48 6.55 -26.22
CA GLU A 1 12.50 6.56 -25.13
C GLU A 1 11.95 7.23 -23.87
N ASP A 2 11.28 8.34 -23.97
CA ASP A 2 10.75 9.08 -22.84
C ASP A 2 9.71 8.29 -22.03
N LEU A 3 8.85 7.52 -22.68
CA LEU A 3 7.84 6.70 -22.02
C LEU A 3 8.48 5.56 -21.19
N LYS A 4 9.59 4.99 -21.65
CA LYS A 4 10.30 3.94 -20.90
C LYS A 4 10.89 4.50 -19.60
N ALA A 5 11.52 5.66 -19.66
CA ALA A 5 12.05 6.33 -18.45
C ALA A 5 10.94 6.68 -17.47
N TRP A 6 9.81 7.15 -17.97
CA TRP A 6 8.64 7.45 -17.14
C TRP A 6 8.04 6.19 -16.48
N GLU A 7 7.90 5.10 -17.23
CA GLU A 7 7.41 3.82 -16.66
C GLU A 7 8.35 3.28 -15.58
N LEU A 8 9.67 3.34 -15.80
CA LEU A 8 10.66 2.95 -14.79
C LEU A 8 10.51 3.82 -13.53
N ARG A 9 10.36 5.14 -13.70
CA ARG A 9 10.17 6.06 -12.58
C ARG A 9 8.89 5.76 -11.79
N CYS A 10 7.80 5.35 -12.43
CA CYS A 10 6.59 4.92 -11.72
C CYS A 10 6.90 3.77 -10.74
N MET A 11 7.72 2.80 -11.16
CA MET A 11 8.10 1.68 -10.29
C MET A 11 9.10 2.10 -9.21
N GLU A 12 10.06 2.97 -9.52
CA GLU A 12 11.00 3.50 -8.52
C GLU A 12 10.27 4.22 -7.38
N VAL A 13 9.27 5.05 -7.72
CA VAL A 13 8.45 5.76 -6.72
C VAL A 13 7.65 4.78 -5.88
N TYR A 14 7.04 3.76 -6.50
CA TYR A 14 6.34 2.70 -5.77
C TYR A 14 7.28 1.97 -4.82
N ALA A 15 8.46 1.56 -5.27
CA ALA A 15 9.46 0.89 -4.44
C ALA A 15 9.89 1.78 -3.25
N ALA A 16 10.11 3.08 -3.48
CA ALA A 16 10.43 4.02 -2.42
C ALA A 16 9.29 4.19 -1.40
N MET A 17 8.03 4.12 -1.85
CA MET A 17 6.87 4.13 -0.93
C MET A 17 6.82 2.87 -0.07
N VAL A 18 7.11 1.70 -0.64
CA VAL A 18 7.21 0.43 0.10
C VAL A 18 8.33 0.48 1.13
N ASP A 19 9.51 0.99 0.76
CA ASP A 19 10.64 1.18 1.68
C ASP A 19 10.28 2.12 2.85
N ASN A 20 9.63 3.24 2.57
CA ASN A 20 9.14 4.15 3.62
C ASN A 20 8.12 3.49 4.56
N MET A 21 7.22 2.66 4.03
CA MET A 21 6.27 1.90 4.83
C MET A 21 7.00 0.90 5.73
N ASP A 22 7.96 0.15 5.20
CA ASP A 22 8.77 -0.81 5.96
C ASP A 22 9.52 -0.14 7.12
N GLN A 23 10.15 1.01 6.87
CA GLN A 23 10.77 1.81 7.92
C GLN A 23 9.76 2.27 8.98
N GLY A 24 8.52 2.59 8.57
CA GLY A 24 7.41 2.91 9.48
C GLY A 24 7.07 1.74 10.39
N ILE A 25 6.93 0.55 9.84
CA ILE A 25 6.71 -0.70 10.58
C ILE A 25 7.87 -0.95 11.54
N GLY A 26 9.10 -0.78 11.07
CA GLY A 26 10.30 -0.90 11.91
C GLY A 26 10.27 0.00 13.15
N ARG A 27 9.83 1.25 13.02
CA ARG A 27 9.66 2.18 14.16
C ARG A 27 8.61 1.69 15.16
N LEU A 28 7.48 1.14 14.69
CA LEU A 28 6.46 0.56 15.56
C LEU A 28 7.00 -0.65 16.35
N VAL A 29 7.69 -1.56 15.66
CA VAL A 29 8.31 -2.73 16.30
C VAL A 29 9.34 -2.31 17.35
N GLN A 30 10.17 -1.32 17.06
CA GLN A 30 11.15 -0.79 18.01
C GLN A 30 10.48 -0.15 19.24
N ALA A 31 9.39 0.59 19.05
CA ALA A 31 8.63 1.16 20.16
C ALA A 31 8.02 0.08 21.07
N LEU A 32 7.42 -0.96 20.49
CA LEU A 32 6.91 -2.11 21.26
C LEU A 32 8.02 -2.81 22.03
N LYS A 33 9.19 -2.99 21.42
CA LYS A 33 10.35 -3.57 22.07
C LYS A 33 10.86 -2.73 23.23
N ALA A 34 10.98 -1.41 23.04
CA ALA A 34 11.44 -0.49 24.07
C ALA A 34 10.49 -0.44 25.29
N ASN A 35 9.20 -0.66 25.06
CA ASN A 35 8.18 -0.73 26.11
C ASN A 35 8.02 -2.12 26.74
N GLY A 36 8.80 -3.12 26.31
CA GLY A 36 8.68 -4.51 26.79
C GLY A 36 7.39 -5.21 26.37
N GLN A 37 6.73 -4.74 25.32
CA GLN A 37 5.43 -5.26 24.86
C GLN A 37 5.53 -6.16 23.62
N LEU A 38 6.67 -6.17 22.93
CA LEU A 38 6.81 -6.85 21.63
C LEU A 38 6.51 -8.35 21.72
N ASP A 39 7.00 -9.03 22.77
CA ASP A 39 6.91 -10.47 22.88
C ASP A 39 5.45 -10.95 23.07
N ASN A 40 4.62 -10.14 23.73
CA ASN A 40 3.19 -10.41 23.92
C ASN A 40 2.29 -9.51 23.04
N THR A 41 2.72 -9.17 21.85
CA THR A 41 1.92 -8.46 20.86
C THR A 41 1.79 -9.29 19.58
N LEU A 42 0.54 -9.55 19.16
CA LEU A 42 0.27 -10.12 17.86
C LEU A 42 0.35 -9.02 16.79
N ILE A 43 1.32 -9.14 15.90
CA ILE A 43 1.46 -8.28 14.71
C ILE A 43 1.07 -9.08 13.48
N LEU A 44 0.08 -8.60 12.74
CA LEU A 44 -0.35 -9.15 11.46
C LEU A 44 -0.02 -8.16 10.35
N TYR A 45 0.69 -8.62 9.33
CA TYR A 45 0.93 -7.87 8.10
C TYR A 45 0.37 -8.63 6.91
N PHE A 46 -0.51 -8.01 6.18
CA PHE A 46 -1.17 -8.60 5.01
C PHE A 46 -1.70 -7.52 4.06
N GLN A 47 -2.10 -7.91 2.87
CA GLN A 47 -2.81 -7.07 1.90
C GLN A 47 -4.21 -7.64 1.67
N ASP A 48 -5.15 -6.77 1.29
CA ASP A 48 -6.54 -7.15 1.00
C ASP A 48 -6.73 -7.79 -0.39
N ASN A 49 -5.81 -7.49 -1.31
CA ASN A 49 -5.78 -8.02 -2.69
C ASN A 49 -4.40 -7.86 -3.31
N GLY A 50 -4.22 -8.40 -4.48
CA GLY A 50 -3.03 -8.19 -5.29
C GLY A 50 -2.85 -6.76 -5.77
N GLY A 51 -1.73 -6.48 -6.40
CA GLY A 51 -1.34 -5.14 -6.89
C GLY A 51 -2.41 -4.50 -7.77
N CYS A 52 -2.57 -3.19 -7.65
CA CYS A 52 -3.61 -2.43 -8.34
C CYS A 52 -3.18 -2.08 -9.77
N ALA A 53 -3.92 -2.57 -10.77
CA ALA A 53 -3.66 -2.31 -12.19
C ALA A 53 -4.38 -1.07 -12.75
N GLU A 54 -5.07 -0.30 -11.91
CA GLU A 54 -5.81 0.86 -12.33
C GLU A 54 -4.91 1.98 -12.87
N ASN A 55 -5.41 2.69 -13.89
CA ASN A 55 -4.65 3.74 -14.58
C ASN A 55 -4.88 5.14 -13.97
N ARG A 56 -5.02 5.26 -12.67
CA ARG A 56 -5.26 6.52 -11.97
C ARG A 56 -4.08 7.48 -12.16
N GLY A 57 -4.38 8.71 -12.58
CA GLY A 57 -3.36 9.74 -12.81
C GLY A 57 -2.43 9.49 -14.00
N ARG A 58 -2.63 8.44 -14.81
CA ARG A 58 -1.79 8.13 -15.97
C ARG A 58 -2.16 8.95 -17.23
N LYS A 59 -3.33 9.60 -17.22
CA LYS A 59 -3.72 10.54 -18.25
C LYS A 59 -3.52 11.97 -17.74
N PRO A 60 -3.08 12.91 -18.58
CA PRO A 60 -2.94 14.30 -18.20
C PRO A 60 -4.28 14.90 -17.73
N THR A 61 -4.24 15.71 -16.68
CA THR A 61 -5.36 16.53 -16.28
C THR A 61 -5.61 17.57 -17.37
N ALA A 62 -6.82 17.63 -17.91
CA ALA A 62 -7.16 18.53 -19.02
C ALA A 62 -7.00 20.02 -18.64
N LYS A 63 -7.33 20.36 -17.41
CA LYS A 63 -7.17 21.70 -16.85
C LYS A 63 -6.69 21.58 -15.40
N PRO A 64 -5.38 21.67 -15.14
CA PRO A 64 -4.85 21.71 -13.78
C PRO A 64 -5.44 22.88 -12.99
N ALA A 65 -5.61 22.71 -11.69
CA ALA A 65 -6.02 23.79 -10.80
C ALA A 65 -4.98 24.92 -10.80
N GLU A 66 -5.42 26.17 -10.69
CA GLU A 66 -4.53 27.35 -10.70
C GLU A 66 -4.27 27.86 -9.28
N GLY A 67 -3.04 28.34 -9.05
CA GLY A 67 -2.63 28.93 -7.78
C GLY A 67 -2.51 27.91 -6.63
N VAL A 68 -2.13 28.39 -5.45
CA VAL A 68 -1.99 27.58 -4.23
C VAL A 68 -3.13 27.93 -3.28
N VAL A 69 -3.97 26.94 -2.97
CA VAL A 69 -5.12 27.09 -2.07
C VAL A 69 -5.09 25.93 -1.06
N PRO A 70 -4.48 26.11 0.13
CA PRO A 70 -4.41 25.09 1.15
C PRO A 70 -5.78 24.61 1.59
N MET A 71 -5.89 23.32 1.90
CA MET A 71 -7.09 22.77 2.52
C MET A 71 -7.26 23.28 3.94
N GLY A 72 -8.49 23.47 4.37
CA GLY A 72 -8.82 23.75 5.76
C GLY A 72 -8.34 22.61 6.71
N LYS A 73 -8.07 22.95 7.98
CA LYS A 73 -7.53 22.00 8.96
C LYS A 73 -8.39 20.73 9.07
N ASP A 74 -9.71 20.89 9.06
CA ASP A 74 -10.69 19.82 9.25
C ASP A 74 -11.35 19.40 7.92
N GLU A 75 -10.86 19.91 6.79
CA GLU A 75 -11.35 19.57 5.47
C GLU A 75 -10.89 18.18 5.06
N LEU A 76 -11.81 17.35 4.55
CA LEU A 76 -11.53 16.01 4.07
C LEU A 76 -11.33 16.00 2.57
N GLN A 77 -10.27 15.32 2.13
CA GLN A 77 -10.09 15.01 0.71
C GLN A 77 -11.05 13.89 0.29
N THR A 78 -11.98 14.19 -0.60
CA THR A 78 -13.03 13.26 -1.06
C THR A 78 -12.83 12.76 -2.50
N LEU A 79 -11.93 13.37 -3.26
CA LEU A 79 -11.66 12.97 -4.64
C LEU A 79 -10.59 11.86 -4.67
N MET A 80 -10.82 10.82 -5.45
CA MET A 80 -9.87 9.72 -5.61
C MET A 80 -8.53 10.19 -6.23
N VAL A 81 -8.59 11.10 -7.19
CA VAL A 81 -7.43 11.85 -7.68
C VAL A 81 -7.67 13.30 -7.27
N PRO A 82 -6.97 13.81 -6.26
CA PRO A 82 -7.20 15.16 -5.79
C PRO A 82 -6.77 16.19 -6.84
N GLU A 83 -7.48 17.32 -6.90
CA GLU A 83 -7.08 18.45 -7.74
C GLU A 83 -5.92 19.23 -7.13
N ARG A 84 -5.81 19.18 -5.80
CA ARG A 84 -4.77 19.86 -5.02
C ARG A 84 -4.23 18.97 -3.93
N SER A 85 -2.97 19.14 -3.59
CA SER A 85 -2.38 18.58 -2.38
C SER A 85 -2.98 19.25 -1.13
N ARG A 86 -2.78 18.67 0.05
CA ARG A 86 -3.23 19.29 1.30
C ARG A 86 -2.62 20.66 1.53
N ALA A 87 -1.39 20.89 1.07
CA ALA A 87 -0.72 22.19 1.10
C ALA A 87 -1.25 23.18 0.04
N GLY A 88 -2.18 22.76 -0.82
CA GLY A 88 -2.88 23.59 -1.79
C GLY A 88 -2.24 23.64 -3.17
N TYR A 89 -1.13 22.96 -3.39
CA TYR A 89 -0.51 22.91 -4.72
C TYR A 89 -1.33 22.08 -5.68
N PRO A 90 -1.43 22.49 -6.96
CA PRO A 90 -2.10 21.70 -7.99
C PRO A 90 -1.48 20.30 -8.11
N VAL A 91 -2.32 19.27 -8.16
CA VAL A 91 -1.86 17.90 -8.39
C VAL A 91 -1.71 17.66 -9.89
N LEU A 92 -0.53 17.17 -10.27
CA LEU A 92 -0.13 16.91 -11.63
C LEU A 92 -0.27 15.43 -11.97
N THR A 93 -0.76 15.13 -13.16
CA THR A 93 -1.00 13.78 -13.66
C THR A 93 -0.55 13.66 -15.11
N GLY A 94 -0.39 12.41 -15.57
CA GLY A 94 -0.12 12.10 -16.98
C GLY A 94 1.33 11.80 -17.29
N VAL A 95 1.53 11.29 -18.50
CA VAL A 95 2.84 10.81 -18.99
C VAL A 95 3.86 11.95 -19.27
N ASN A 96 3.38 13.16 -19.29
CA ASN A 96 4.21 14.36 -19.44
C ASN A 96 4.72 14.92 -18.09
N VAL A 97 4.38 14.27 -16.99
CA VAL A 97 4.81 14.63 -15.65
C VAL A 97 5.64 13.49 -15.06
N MET A 98 6.87 13.75 -14.66
CA MET A 98 7.71 12.74 -14.02
C MET A 98 7.23 12.49 -12.59
N PRO A 99 6.87 11.24 -12.22
CA PRO A 99 6.38 10.93 -10.88
C PRO A 99 7.49 11.07 -9.82
N GLY A 100 7.07 11.38 -8.58
CA GLY A 100 7.96 11.46 -7.42
C GLY A 100 7.70 12.66 -6.51
N PRO A 101 7.60 13.89 -7.02
CA PRO A 101 7.23 15.04 -6.19
C PRO A 101 5.85 14.88 -5.51
N SER A 102 5.67 15.55 -4.37
CA SER A 102 4.43 15.50 -3.57
C SER A 102 3.18 15.96 -4.32
N GLU A 103 3.37 16.76 -5.35
CA GLU A 103 2.32 17.30 -6.22
C GLU A 103 1.96 16.36 -7.37
N THR A 104 2.56 15.17 -7.45
CA THR A 104 2.22 14.19 -8.49
C THR A 104 1.32 13.08 -7.97
N TYR A 105 0.36 12.66 -8.78
CA TYR A 105 -0.50 11.51 -8.50
C TYR A 105 -0.57 10.60 -9.71
N ILE A 106 0.24 9.53 -9.71
CA ILE A 106 0.41 8.65 -10.87
C ILE A 106 0.50 7.21 -10.38
N ALA A 107 -0.46 6.37 -10.80
CA ALA A 107 -0.41 4.93 -10.55
C ALA A 107 0.68 4.26 -11.39
N TYR A 108 1.32 3.23 -10.84
CA TYR A 108 2.38 2.49 -11.55
C TYR A 108 1.85 1.63 -12.73
N GLY A 109 0.55 1.32 -12.75
CA GLY A 109 -0.12 0.73 -13.90
C GLY A 109 -0.05 -0.80 -13.98
N ARG A 110 -0.73 -1.34 -14.98
CA ARG A 110 -1.00 -2.78 -15.14
C ARG A 110 0.26 -3.64 -15.18
N ASN A 111 1.26 -3.24 -15.95
CA ASN A 111 2.46 -4.06 -16.12
C ASN A 111 3.22 -4.23 -14.80
N TRP A 112 3.37 -3.15 -14.05
CA TRP A 112 4.03 -3.19 -12.76
C TRP A 112 3.18 -3.86 -11.68
N ALA A 113 1.85 -3.75 -11.75
CA ALA A 113 0.95 -4.53 -10.90
C ALA A 113 1.14 -6.04 -11.08
N ASN A 114 1.25 -6.49 -12.33
CA ASN A 114 1.53 -7.90 -12.63
C ASN A 114 2.93 -8.33 -12.14
N VAL A 115 3.94 -7.48 -12.30
CA VAL A 115 5.30 -7.75 -11.79
C VAL A 115 5.31 -7.84 -10.26
N SER A 116 4.58 -6.96 -9.56
CA SER A 116 4.49 -6.95 -8.10
C SER A 116 3.91 -8.24 -7.51
N ASN A 117 3.09 -8.96 -8.27
CA ASN A 117 2.45 -10.20 -7.83
C ASN A 117 3.24 -11.47 -8.19
N THR A 118 4.42 -11.33 -8.78
CA THR A 118 5.26 -12.47 -9.16
C THR A 118 5.49 -13.40 -7.96
N PRO A 119 5.35 -14.74 -8.10
CA PRO A 119 5.24 -15.51 -9.35
C PRO A 119 3.82 -15.66 -9.89
N PHE A 120 2.83 -15.12 -9.23
CA PHE A 120 1.43 -15.22 -9.66
C PHE A 120 1.13 -14.26 -10.80
N ARG A 121 0.24 -14.67 -11.70
CA ARG A 121 -0.21 -13.84 -12.82
C ARG A 121 -1.41 -12.99 -12.43
N GLU A 122 -1.59 -11.92 -13.17
CA GLU A 122 -2.66 -10.96 -13.02
C GLU A 122 -2.57 -10.15 -11.71
N TYR A 123 -3.65 -9.48 -11.33
CA TYR A 123 -3.64 -8.41 -10.34
C TYR A 123 -5.04 -8.24 -9.73
N LYS A 124 -5.19 -7.29 -8.82
CA LYS A 124 -6.46 -6.89 -8.20
C LYS A 124 -7.63 -6.92 -9.19
N ALA A 125 -8.79 -7.34 -8.71
CA ALA A 125 -10.06 -7.49 -9.44
C ALA A 125 -10.08 -8.62 -10.47
N THR A 126 -9.15 -9.57 -10.40
CA THR A 126 -9.18 -10.83 -11.16
C THR A 126 -9.25 -12.03 -10.21
N ASN A 127 -9.75 -13.17 -10.71
CA ASN A 127 -9.82 -14.41 -9.95
C ASN A 127 -8.52 -15.24 -10.04
N HIS A 128 -7.48 -14.69 -10.66
CA HIS A 128 -6.16 -15.30 -10.69
C HIS A 128 -5.43 -15.10 -9.36
N GLU A 129 -4.46 -15.96 -9.06
CA GLU A 129 -3.69 -15.92 -7.81
C GLU A 129 -3.04 -14.54 -7.57
N GLY A 130 -2.58 -13.85 -8.61
CA GLY A 130 -2.06 -12.48 -8.47
C GLY A 130 -3.10 -11.44 -8.03
N GLY A 131 -4.39 -11.77 -8.11
CA GLY A 131 -5.48 -10.93 -7.61
C GLY A 131 -5.93 -11.26 -6.19
N ILE A 132 -5.84 -12.52 -5.78
CA ILE A 132 -6.46 -13.05 -4.56
C ILE A 132 -5.48 -13.65 -3.54
N ALA A 133 -4.35 -14.20 -3.97
CA ALA A 133 -3.37 -14.83 -3.08
C ALA A 133 -2.36 -13.80 -2.58
N THR A 134 -2.66 -13.19 -1.44
CA THR A 134 -1.75 -12.26 -0.77
C THR A 134 -1.09 -12.94 0.44
N PRO A 135 0.21 -12.67 0.69
CA PRO A 135 0.88 -13.22 1.85
C PRO A 135 0.35 -12.61 3.15
N LEU A 136 0.33 -13.41 4.21
CA LEU A 136 0.11 -12.95 5.57
C LEU A 136 1.34 -13.28 6.41
N ILE A 137 1.85 -12.30 7.15
CA ILE A 137 2.90 -12.49 8.14
C ILE A 137 2.27 -12.31 9.52
N ALA A 138 2.46 -13.32 10.39
CA ALA A 138 2.06 -13.25 11.79
C ALA A 138 3.30 -13.31 12.68
N HIS A 139 3.46 -12.31 13.55
CA HIS A 139 4.53 -12.25 14.54
C HIS A 139 3.94 -12.10 15.94
N TRP A 140 4.19 -13.08 16.79
CA TRP A 140 3.81 -13.08 18.21
C TRP A 140 4.69 -14.07 18.97
N PRO A 141 5.83 -13.64 19.50
CA PRO A 141 6.80 -14.53 20.13
C PRO A 141 6.27 -15.41 21.26
N GLU A 142 5.40 -14.89 22.12
CA GLU A 142 4.81 -15.66 23.23
C GLU A 142 3.63 -16.54 22.79
N GLY A 143 2.87 -16.16 21.77
CA GLY A 143 1.68 -16.89 21.33
C GLY A 143 1.94 -17.94 20.25
N ILE A 144 2.87 -17.68 19.31
CA ILE A 144 3.18 -18.59 18.20
C ILE A 144 4.35 -19.48 18.55
N ARG A 145 4.07 -20.78 18.80
CA ARG A 145 5.08 -21.76 19.22
C ARG A 145 6.09 -22.09 18.13
N THR A 146 5.64 -22.26 16.88
CA THR A 146 6.50 -22.61 15.75
C THR A 146 7.01 -21.35 15.07
N LYS A 147 8.30 -21.06 15.23
CA LYS A 147 8.96 -19.88 14.66
C LYS A 147 9.46 -20.15 13.24
N ASN A 148 9.49 -19.12 12.39
CA ASN A 148 10.03 -19.16 11.02
C ASN A 148 9.41 -20.26 10.14
N GLY A 149 8.17 -20.62 10.39
CA GLY A 149 7.46 -21.64 9.63
C GLY A 149 6.67 -21.04 8.48
N LEU A 150 6.83 -21.62 7.28
CA LEU A 150 5.89 -21.37 6.19
C LEU A 150 4.61 -22.19 6.42
N ARG A 151 3.50 -21.63 6.00
CA ARG A 151 2.18 -22.25 6.06
C ARG A 151 1.47 -22.02 4.73
N ASP A 152 0.97 -23.10 4.16
CA ASP A 152 0.23 -23.08 2.89
C ASP A 152 -1.29 -23.16 3.13
N GLN A 153 -1.70 -23.00 4.37
CA GLN A 153 -3.11 -23.00 4.74
C GLN A 153 -3.79 -21.74 4.20
N VAL A 154 -4.89 -21.93 3.49
CA VAL A 154 -5.71 -20.84 2.98
C VAL A 154 -6.42 -20.16 4.15
N GLY A 155 -6.32 -18.84 4.22
CA GLY A 155 -7.06 -17.98 5.11
C GLY A 155 -7.90 -16.95 4.33
N HIS A 156 -8.76 -16.25 5.03
CA HIS A 156 -9.54 -15.16 4.48
C HIS A 156 -9.53 -13.95 5.44
N LEU A 157 -9.68 -12.73 4.94
CA LEU A 157 -9.66 -11.52 5.77
C LEU A 157 -10.70 -11.50 6.88
N ILE A 158 -11.85 -12.19 6.68
CA ILE A 158 -12.87 -12.31 7.73
C ILE A 158 -12.37 -13.09 8.96
N ASP A 159 -11.37 -13.95 8.78
CA ASP A 159 -10.80 -14.75 9.86
C ASP A 159 -10.01 -13.89 10.87
N VAL A 160 -9.53 -12.73 10.43
CA VAL A 160 -8.75 -11.80 11.28
C VAL A 160 -9.57 -11.32 12.47
N MET A 161 -10.80 -10.87 12.23
CA MET A 161 -11.67 -10.39 13.31
C MET A 161 -12.04 -11.53 14.27
N ALA A 162 -12.42 -12.69 13.74
CA ALA A 162 -12.73 -13.87 14.55
C ALA A 162 -11.53 -14.29 15.42
N THR A 163 -10.33 -14.26 14.86
CA THR A 163 -9.08 -14.53 15.59
C THR A 163 -8.86 -13.50 16.71
N CYS A 164 -9.06 -12.22 16.44
CA CYS A 164 -8.90 -11.17 17.47
C CYS A 164 -9.90 -11.33 18.61
N VAL A 165 -11.16 -11.66 18.32
CA VAL A 165 -12.20 -11.92 19.33
C VAL A 165 -11.80 -13.11 20.20
N ASP A 166 -11.43 -14.24 19.58
CA ASP A 166 -11.02 -15.45 20.29
C ASP A 166 -9.81 -15.18 21.22
N LEU A 167 -8.79 -14.52 20.71
CA LEU A 167 -7.57 -14.21 21.48
C LEU A 167 -7.78 -13.20 22.60
N SER A 168 -8.74 -12.28 22.45
CA SER A 168 -9.05 -11.28 23.47
C SER A 168 -9.90 -11.82 24.62
N GLY A 169 -10.50 -12.99 24.44
CA GLY A 169 -11.48 -13.55 25.38
C GLY A 169 -12.77 -12.73 25.48
N ALA A 170 -13.08 -11.91 24.46
CA ALA A 170 -14.32 -11.16 24.37
C ALA A 170 -15.48 -12.08 23.96
N ASP A 171 -16.64 -11.86 24.58
CA ASP A 171 -17.90 -12.55 24.25
C ASP A 171 -18.61 -11.87 23.07
#